data_a3946d00b8ccabcf83493671baaf85f6
#
_entry.id   a3946d00b8ccabcf83493671baaf85f6
#
_cell.length_a   1.000
_cell.length_b   1.000
_cell.length_c   1.000
_cell.angle_alpha   90.00
_cell.angle_beta   90.00
_cell.angle_gamma   90.00
#
_symmetry.space_group_name_H-M   'P 1'
#
loop_
_entity.id
_entity.type
_entity.pdbx_description
1 polymer ?
#
loop_
_entity_poly.entity_id
_entity_poly.type
_entity_poly.pdbx_seq_one_letter_code
_entity_poly.pdbx_strand_id
1 'polypeptide(L)'
;MARIVTIVEHPAQASPFITAPNTGRRYTRVLRGEDDPLCRLRPGTMRKFRNLRFIGGALLLVIAIGTAGFHFIEGWTCFDGFYMVITTLTTIGYGETHPLSHTGRIFNVIIILGGVSLVFLAIGSATEALLEFELQSFFGRRRMEREIGRLTDHYILCGAGRVGRSAARELARRPAPFVIIESNEAKAQKFAAENWLMLIGDATQEQVLRDAQIDHARGLVAATTTDATNLYIVLTARSLNPRLRIIARASEEMAEKHLLTAGADSVVSPYAFAGQRIAQSFLRPHVVTFLDTATTHLGMDLEIGEVPIAAASAFAGKTIETSRIRQDRGVIILAIKRDAGMRFNPAPDDRIEAGDFLIAMGEPQQLRELELTAGSQV
;
A
#
# COMPACT_ATOMS: atom_id res chain seq x y z
N MET A 1 37.82 4.59 29.85
CA MET A 1 36.92 3.62 30.54
C MET A 1 35.62 3.56 29.76
N ALA A 2 35.49 2.57 28.88
CA ALA A 2 34.31 2.30 28.08
C ALA A 2 33.47 1.25 28.78
N ARG A 3 32.18 1.53 29.04
CA ARG A 3 31.21 0.55 29.53
C ARG A 3 30.48 -0.05 28.34
N ILE A 4 30.69 -1.33 28.15
CA ILE A 4 29.96 -2.19 27.26
C ILE A 4 28.61 -2.50 27.91
N VAL A 5 27.49 -2.20 27.21
CA VAL A 5 26.15 -2.64 27.59
C VAL A 5 25.82 -3.88 26.77
N THR A 6 25.74 -5.00 27.46
CA THR A 6 25.33 -6.31 26.93
C THR A 6 23.81 -6.32 26.80
N ILE A 7 23.30 -6.52 25.60
CA ILE A 7 21.87 -6.73 25.32
C ILE A 7 21.60 -8.24 25.53
N VAL A 8 20.78 -8.56 26.52
CA VAL A 8 20.28 -9.92 26.78
C VAL A 8 19.05 -10.15 25.90
N GLU A 9 19.14 -11.08 24.98
CA GLU A 9 18.00 -11.61 24.19
C GLU A 9 17.10 -12.45 25.10
N HIS A 10 15.82 -12.12 25.16
CA HIS A 10 14.79 -12.96 25.78
C HIS A 10 14.06 -13.75 24.67
N PRO A 11 13.89 -15.06 24.82
CA PRO A 11 13.18 -15.89 23.84
C PRO A 11 11.66 -15.66 23.94
N ALA A 12 11.03 -15.43 22.78
CA ALA A 12 9.59 -15.30 22.61
C ALA A 12 8.87 -16.61 22.97
N GLN A 13 8.04 -16.57 24.00
CA GLN A 13 7.12 -17.64 24.35
C GLN A 13 5.94 -17.65 23.35
N ALA A 14 5.73 -18.79 22.72
CA ALA A 14 4.58 -19.07 21.86
C ALA A 14 3.30 -19.16 22.70
N SER A 15 2.29 -18.37 22.39
CA SER A 15 0.92 -18.48 22.94
C SER A 15 0.07 -19.45 22.11
N PRO A 16 -0.81 -20.22 22.75
CA PRO A 16 -1.54 -21.31 22.11
C PRO A 16 -2.71 -20.83 21.25
N PHE A 17 -2.94 -21.56 20.17
CA PHE A 17 -4.06 -21.43 19.24
C PHE A 17 -5.41 -21.54 19.96
N ILE A 18 -6.25 -20.51 19.83
CA ILE A 18 -7.69 -20.60 20.07
C ILE A 18 -8.35 -20.85 18.71
N THR A 19 -8.90 -22.04 18.55
CA THR A 19 -9.71 -22.47 17.41
C THR A 19 -11.07 -21.78 17.50
N ALA A 20 -11.36 -20.86 16.57
CA ALA A 20 -12.71 -20.31 16.35
C ALA A 20 -13.55 -21.28 15.50
N PRO A 21 -14.88 -21.37 15.73
CA PRO A 21 -15.75 -22.27 15.00
C PRO A 21 -15.97 -21.85 13.55
N ASN A 22 -16.08 -22.85 12.73
CA ASN A 22 -16.14 -22.91 11.28
C ASN A 22 -17.39 -22.23 10.70
N THR A 23 -17.30 -20.95 10.33
CA THR A 23 -18.19 -20.33 9.35
C THR A 23 -17.36 -19.97 8.12
N GLY A 24 -17.62 -20.69 7.02
CA GLY A 24 -16.79 -20.82 5.85
C GLY A 24 -16.55 -19.55 5.03
N ARG A 25 -15.71 -18.64 5.48
CA ARG A 25 -15.03 -17.64 4.64
C ARG A 25 -13.62 -17.39 5.18
N ARG A 26 -12.65 -17.98 4.48
CA ARG A 26 -11.22 -17.82 4.78
C ARG A 26 -10.74 -16.44 4.31
N TYR A 27 -10.76 -15.44 5.19
CA TYR A 27 -10.15 -14.12 4.95
C TYR A 27 -8.79 -13.92 5.61
N THR A 28 -8.22 -14.92 6.24
CA THR A 28 -7.04 -14.78 7.11
C THR A 28 -5.70 -15.11 6.45
N ARG A 29 -5.56 -15.06 5.10
CA ARG A 29 -4.29 -15.48 4.50
C ARG A 29 -3.69 -14.55 3.43
N VAL A 30 -4.05 -13.29 3.40
CA VAL A 30 -3.44 -12.35 2.43
C VAL A 30 -2.38 -11.43 3.06
N LEU A 31 -2.25 -11.37 4.39
CA LEU A 31 -1.33 -10.43 5.06
C LEU A 31 -0.10 -11.06 5.75
N ARG A 32 0.17 -12.37 5.61
CA ARG A 32 1.41 -13.01 6.08
C ARG A 32 1.81 -14.17 5.19
N GLY A 33 2.33 -13.86 4.02
CA GLY A 33 3.03 -14.81 3.17
C GLY A 33 4.53 -14.62 3.30
N GLU A 34 5.18 -15.27 4.24
CA GLU A 34 6.62 -15.52 4.21
C GLU A 34 7.05 -16.34 2.97
N ASP A 35 6.07 -16.82 2.19
CA ASP A 35 6.25 -17.57 0.94
C ASP A 35 5.92 -16.79 -0.31
N ASP A 36 5.90 -15.43 -0.28
CA ASP A 36 5.70 -14.63 -1.49
C ASP A 36 6.95 -14.71 -2.38
N PRO A 37 6.85 -15.33 -3.58
CA PRO A 37 7.99 -15.42 -4.52
C PRO A 37 8.51 -14.05 -4.95
N LEU A 38 7.77 -12.95 -4.74
CA LEU A 38 8.23 -11.59 -4.97
C LEU A 38 9.18 -11.07 -3.88
N CYS A 39 9.09 -11.60 -2.65
CA CYS A 39 10.09 -11.31 -1.61
C CYS A 39 11.43 -12.00 -1.90
N ARG A 40 11.42 -13.11 -2.64
CA ARG A 40 12.65 -13.82 -3.11
C ARG A 40 13.30 -13.17 -4.34
N LEU A 41 12.63 -12.26 -5.06
CA LEU A 41 13.18 -11.64 -6.28
C LEU A 41 14.06 -10.40 -6.03
N ARG A 42 14.11 -9.87 -4.81
CA ARG A 42 15.03 -8.77 -4.46
C ARG A 42 16.53 -9.10 -4.47
N PRO A 43 17.01 -10.33 -4.20
CA PRO A 43 18.45 -10.61 -4.36
C PRO A 43 18.91 -10.74 -5.81
N GLY A 44 18.01 -11.04 -6.77
CA GLY A 44 18.38 -11.29 -8.18
C GLY A 44 18.79 -10.04 -8.96
N THR A 45 18.07 -8.93 -8.80
CA THR A 45 18.35 -7.68 -9.55
C THR A 45 19.66 -7.02 -9.15
N MET A 46 19.98 -6.96 -7.87
CA MET A 46 21.29 -6.43 -7.41
C MET A 46 22.45 -7.30 -7.88
N ARG A 47 22.27 -8.62 -7.98
CA ARG A 47 23.31 -9.56 -8.45
C ARG A 47 23.59 -9.36 -9.95
N LYS A 48 22.55 -9.10 -10.77
CA LYS A 48 22.69 -8.89 -12.22
C LYS A 48 23.33 -7.55 -12.56
N PHE A 49 22.95 -6.44 -11.91
CA PHE A 49 23.66 -5.17 -12.06
C PHE A 49 25.14 -5.25 -11.65
N ARG A 50 25.46 -6.06 -10.68
CA ARG A 50 26.84 -6.35 -10.29
C ARG A 50 27.57 -7.10 -11.39
N ASN A 51 26.95 -8.09 -12.03
CA ASN A 51 27.54 -8.82 -13.15
C ASN A 51 27.79 -7.92 -14.35
N LEU A 52 26.87 -7.02 -14.71
CA LEU A 52 27.06 -6.07 -15.79
C LEU A 52 28.24 -5.11 -15.53
N ARG A 53 28.41 -4.66 -14.29
CA ARG A 53 29.57 -3.84 -13.87
C ARG A 53 30.88 -4.62 -13.97
N PHE A 54 30.89 -5.92 -13.62
CA PHE A 54 32.05 -6.80 -13.78
C PHE A 54 32.39 -7.02 -15.25
N ILE A 55 31.39 -7.27 -16.11
CA ILE A 55 31.59 -7.42 -17.56
C ILE A 55 32.14 -6.12 -18.17
N GLY A 56 31.59 -4.96 -17.80
CA GLY A 56 32.12 -3.66 -18.23
C GLY A 56 33.54 -3.40 -17.78
N GLY A 57 33.90 -3.74 -16.53
CA GLY A 57 35.24 -3.67 -16.00
C GLY A 57 36.22 -4.61 -16.75
N ALA A 58 35.80 -5.85 -17.03
CA ALA A 58 36.58 -6.81 -17.80
C ALA A 58 36.80 -6.33 -19.25
N LEU A 59 35.80 -5.69 -19.88
CA LEU A 59 35.93 -5.13 -21.22
C LEU A 59 36.97 -4.00 -21.25
N LEU A 60 36.92 -3.08 -20.26
CA LEU A 60 37.91 -2.03 -20.12
C LEU A 60 39.32 -2.59 -19.89
N LEU A 61 39.42 -3.67 -19.13
CA LEU A 61 40.70 -4.36 -18.90
C LEU A 61 41.26 -4.96 -20.20
N VAL A 62 40.41 -5.62 -21.02
CA VAL A 62 40.80 -6.16 -22.32
C VAL A 62 41.28 -5.03 -23.27
N ILE A 63 40.58 -3.90 -23.28
CA ILE A 63 41.01 -2.74 -24.08
C ILE A 63 42.38 -2.24 -23.61
N ALA A 64 42.60 -2.09 -22.30
CA ALA A 64 43.85 -1.65 -21.74
C ALA A 64 45.00 -2.62 -22.04
N ILE A 65 44.78 -3.93 -21.81
CA ILE A 65 45.79 -4.98 -22.11
C ILE A 65 46.06 -5.08 -23.59
N GLY A 66 45.03 -5.01 -24.44
CA GLY A 66 45.18 -5.04 -25.89
C GLY A 66 45.99 -3.86 -26.42
N THR A 67 45.68 -2.65 -25.96
CA THR A 67 46.38 -1.43 -26.32
C THR A 67 47.86 -1.49 -25.90
N ALA A 68 48.13 -1.86 -24.65
CA ALA A 68 49.49 -2.03 -24.13
C ALA A 68 50.25 -3.14 -24.87
N GLY A 69 49.59 -4.29 -25.15
CA GLY A 69 50.18 -5.40 -25.86
C GLY A 69 50.63 -5.01 -27.26
N PHE A 70 49.87 -4.31 -28.07
CA PHE A 70 50.28 -3.82 -29.38
C PHE A 70 51.41 -2.79 -29.29
N HIS A 71 51.39 -1.94 -28.26
CA HIS A 71 52.47 -1.00 -28.02
C HIS A 71 53.81 -1.70 -27.73
N PHE A 72 53.80 -2.70 -26.84
CA PHE A 72 55.05 -3.38 -26.41
C PHE A 72 55.55 -4.44 -27.42
N ILE A 73 54.61 -5.13 -28.12
CA ILE A 73 54.96 -6.21 -29.05
C ILE A 73 55.34 -5.67 -30.41
N GLU A 74 54.59 -4.72 -30.94
CA GLU A 74 54.72 -4.20 -32.29
C GLU A 74 55.42 -2.81 -32.35
N GLY A 75 55.59 -2.14 -31.18
CA GLY A 75 56.14 -0.80 -31.12
C GLY A 75 55.21 0.30 -31.63
N TRP A 76 53.91 0.02 -31.73
CA TRP A 76 52.91 0.97 -32.25
C TRP A 76 52.63 2.09 -31.27
N THR A 77 52.04 3.21 -31.79
CA THR A 77 51.56 4.24 -30.89
C THR A 77 50.41 3.72 -30.06
N CYS A 78 50.23 4.26 -28.83
CA CYS A 78 49.13 3.86 -28.00
C CYS A 78 47.76 4.06 -28.68
N PHE A 79 47.66 5.09 -29.56
CA PHE A 79 46.43 5.34 -30.31
C PHE A 79 46.16 4.28 -31.37
N ASP A 80 47.18 3.84 -32.12
CA ASP A 80 47.02 2.79 -33.13
C ASP A 80 46.67 1.44 -32.49
N GLY A 81 47.31 1.10 -31.36
CA GLY A 81 46.96 -0.08 -30.57
C GLY A 81 45.51 -0.03 -30.06
N PHE A 82 45.08 1.10 -29.51
CA PHE A 82 43.70 1.31 -29.06
C PHE A 82 42.71 1.21 -30.22
N TYR A 83 43.00 1.86 -31.34
CA TYR A 83 42.16 1.80 -32.55
C TYR A 83 42.00 0.37 -33.06
N MET A 84 43.07 -0.41 -33.12
CA MET A 84 43.04 -1.81 -33.54
C MET A 84 42.18 -2.67 -32.60
N VAL A 85 42.31 -2.48 -31.27
CA VAL A 85 41.49 -3.20 -30.27
C VAL A 85 40.02 -2.85 -30.41
N ILE A 86 39.65 -1.57 -30.52
CA ILE A 86 38.29 -1.13 -30.67
C ILE A 86 37.66 -1.66 -31.94
N THR A 87 38.32 -1.56 -33.09
CA THR A 87 37.79 -2.08 -34.38
C THR A 87 37.61 -3.59 -34.38
N THR A 88 38.47 -4.29 -33.62
CA THR A 88 38.37 -5.74 -33.41
C THR A 88 37.20 -6.10 -32.52
N LEU A 89 37.06 -5.48 -31.35
CA LEU A 89 36.01 -5.76 -30.37
C LEU A 89 34.65 -5.36 -30.91
N THR A 90 34.54 -4.30 -31.68
CA THR A 90 33.30 -3.86 -32.32
C THR A 90 32.93 -4.70 -33.56
N THR A 91 33.80 -5.66 -33.94
CA THR A 91 33.64 -6.52 -35.12
C THR A 91 33.56 -5.76 -36.44
N ILE A 92 34.12 -4.50 -36.51
CA ILE A 92 34.13 -3.70 -37.73
C ILE A 92 35.15 -4.23 -38.73
N GLY A 93 36.39 -4.54 -38.27
CA GLY A 93 37.38 -5.30 -39.02
C GLY A 93 37.87 -4.65 -40.29
N TYR A 94 38.22 -3.35 -40.29
CA TYR A 94 38.73 -2.68 -41.48
C TYR A 94 40.07 -3.24 -42.00
N GLY A 95 40.74 -4.07 -41.22
CA GLY A 95 42.03 -4.66 -41.53
C GLY A 95 43.09 -4.30 -40.47
N GLU A 96 44.34 -4.76 -40.72
CA GLU A 96 45.46 -4.46 -39.85
C GLU A 96 45.88 -2.98 -40.01
N THR A 97 45.97 -2.22 -38.92
CA THR A 97 46.40 -0.80 -38.94
C THR A 97 47.84 -0.67 -39.49
N HIS A 98 48.70 -1.58 -39.10
CA HIS A 98 50.06 -1.80 -39.63
C HIS A 98 50.29 -3.31 -39.77
N PRO A 99 51.27 -3.76 -40.62
CA PRO A 99 51.59 -5.18 -40.75
C PRO A 99 52.00 -5.78 -39.42
N LEU A 100 51.31 -6.84 -39.01
CA LEU A 100 51.60 -7.55 -37.74
C LEU A 100 52.75 -8.54 -37.91
N SER A 101 53.62 -8.61 -36.92
CA SER A 101 54.60 -9.69 -36.77
C SER A 101 53.90 -11.01 -36.45
N HIS A 102 54.63 -12.13 -36.52
CA HIS A 102 54.07 -13.44 -36.18
C HIS A 102 53.55 -13.48 -34.71
N THR A 103 54.26 -12.86 -33.78
CA THR A 103 53.91 -12.73 -32.37
C THR A 103 52.67 -11.84 -32.18
N GLY A 104 52.58 -10.74 -32.89
CA GLY A 104 51.44 -9.83 -32.88
C GLY A 104 50.15 -10.48 -33.43
N ARG A 105 50.26 -11.34 -34.44
CA ARG A 105 49.11 -12.11 -34.94
C ARG A 105 48.61 -13.11 -33.92
N ILE A 106 49.48 -13.82 -33.22
CA ILE A 106 49.06 -14.73 -32.12
C ILE A 106 48.35 -13.94 -31.02
N PHE A 107 48.93 -12.80 -30.61
CA PHE A 107 48.31 -11.92 -29.61
C PHE A 107 46.95 -11.42 -30.06
N ASN A 108 46.83 -10.99 -31.32
CA ASN A 108 45.57 -10.52 -31.89
C ASN A 108 44.47 -11.63 -31.86
N VAL A 109 44.83 -12.87 -32.17
CA VAL A 109 43.89 -14.02 -32.07
C VAL A 109 43.37 -14.19 -30.64
N ILE A 110 44.22 -14.03 -29.61
CA ILE A 110 43.83 -14.09 -28.22
C ILE A 110 42.82 -12.98 -27.86
N ILE A 111 43.14 -11.73 -28.33
CA ILE A 111 42.24 -10.58 -28.12
C ILE A 111 40.91 -10.79 -28.84
N ILE A 112 40.90 -11.32 -30.07
CA ILE A 112 39.69 -11.62 -30.82
C ILE A 112 38.82 -12.64 -30.05
N LEU A 113 39.39 -13.80 -29.70
CA LEU A 113 38.65 -14.85 -29.04
C LEU A 113 38.11 -14.44 -27.64
N GLY A 114 38.95 -13.82 -26.83
CA GLY A 114 38.57 -13.37 -25.49
C GLY A 114 37.69 -12.13 -25.50
N GLY A 115 38.07 -11.13 -26.28
CA GLY A 115 37.38 -9.84 -26.31
C GLY A 115 36.01 -9.89 -26.98
N VAL A 116 35.92 -10.55 -28.16
CA VAL A 116 34.64 -10.67 -28.86
C VAL A 116 33.65 -11.54 -28.03
N SER A 117 34.12 -12.62 -27.42
CA SER A 117 33.29 -13.42 -26.51
C SER A 117 32.74 -12.59 -25.36
N LEU A 118 33.55 -11.71 -24.79
CA LEU A 118 33.12 -10.83 -23.70
C LEU A 118 32.08 -9.79 -24.16
N VAL A 119 32.22 -9.26 -25.40
CA VAL A 119 31.21 -8.35 -25.99
C VAL A 119 29.89 -9.06 -26.19
N PHE A 120 29.86 -10.29 -26.71
CA PHE A 120 28.63 -11.06 -26.83
C PHE A 120 27.99 -11.37 -25.47
N LEU A 121 28.76 -11.66 -24.45
CA LEU A 121 28.25 -11.81 -23.07
C LEU A 121 27.65 -10.50 -22.54
N ALA A 122 28.26 -9.36 -22.85
CA ALA A 122 27.75 -8.05 -22.46
C ALA A 122 26.40 -7.75 -23.13
N ILE A 123 26.31 -7.98 -24.45
CA ILE A 123 25.05 -7.79 -25.20
C ILE A 123 23.98 -8.73 -24.68
N GLY A 124 24.28 -10.02 -24.48
CA GLY A 124 23.33 -11.00 -23.96
C GLY A 124 22.81 -10.61 -22.58
N SER A 125 23.69 -10.21 -21.66
CA SER A 125 23.28 -9.79 -20.31
C SER A 125 22.48 -8.49 -20.30
N ALA A 126 22.77 -7.55 -21.20
CA ALA A 126 22.00 -6.31 -21.36
C ALA A 126 20.60 -6.60 -21.92
N THR A 127 20.50 -7.45 -22.93
CA THR A 127 19.22 -7.89 -23.54
C THR A 127 18.35 -8.62 -22.50
N GLU A 128 18.95 -9.53 -21.72
CA GLU A 128 18.23 -10.23 -20.64
C GLU A 128 17.71 -9.26 -19.57
N ALA A 129 18.50 -8.25 -19.19
CA ALA A 129 18.09 -7.23 -18.22
C ALA A 129 16.91 -6.38 -18.73
N LEU A 130 16.90 -6.01 -20.02
CA LEU A 130 15.82 -5.27 -20.67
C LEU A 130 14.52 -6.10 -20.73
N LEU A 131 14.63 -7.36 -21.18
CA LEU A 131 13.47 -8.26 -21.27
C LEU A 131 12.85 -8.54 -19.90
N GLU A 132 13.66 -8.74 -18.88
CA GLU A 132 13.16 -8.97 -17.52
C GLU A 132 12.38 -7.77 -16.98
N PHE A 133 12.84 -6.54 -17.27
CA PHE A 133 12.16 -5.32 -16.85
C PHE A 133 10.75 -5.21 -17.50
N GLU A 134 10.61 -5.50 -18.78
CA GLU A 134 9.32 -5.48 -19.47
C GLU A 134 8.41 -6.63 -19.03
N LEU A 135 8.93 -7.84 -18.90
CA LEU A 135 8.14 -9.00 -18.49
C LEU A 135 7.61 -8.90 -17.07
N GLN A 136 8.39 -8.38 -16.12
CA GLN A 136 7.94 -8.20 -14.73
C GLN A 136 6.78 -7.21 -14.63
N SER A 137 6.81 -6.11 -15.38
CA SER A 137 5.71 -5.14 -15.42
C SER A 137 4.42 -5.77 -16.00
N PHE A 138 4.55 -6.59 -17.04
CA PHE A 138 3.41 -7.22 -17.71
C PHE A 138 2.76 -8.33 -16.88
N PHE A 139 3.55 -9.22 -16.28
CA PHE A 139 3.04 -10.32 -15.43
C PHE A 139 2.49 -9.81 -14.09
N GLY A 140 3.10 -8.79 -13.50
CA GLY A 140 2.63 -8.14 -12.28
C GLY A 140 1.23 -7.53 -12.49
N ARG A 141 1.00 -6.86 -13.63
CA ARG A 141 -0.29 -6.26 -13.97
C ARG A 141 -1.41 -7.29 -14.13
N ARG A 142 -1.17 -8.37 -14.88
CA ARG A 142 -2.17 -9.45 -15.06
C ARG A 142 -2.50 -10.20 -13.78
N ARG A 143 -1.55 -10.34 -12.86
CA ARG A 143 -1.80 -10.94 -11.55
C ARG A 143 -2.68 -10.02 -10.71
N MET A 144 -2.36 -8.74 -10.68
CA MET A 144 -3.13 -7.72 -9.95
C MET A 144 -4.56 -7.61 -10.46
N GLU A 145 -4.78 -7.61 -11.78
CA GLU A 145 -6.11 -7.62 -12.41
C GLU A 145 -6.93 -8.86 -11.99
N ARG A 146 -6.31 -10.04 -11.91
CA ARG A 146 -6.99 -11.25 -11.42
C ARG A 146 -7.33 -11.20 -9.93
N GLU A 147 -6.49 -10.59 -9.11
CA GLU A 147 -6.74 -10.41 -7.68
C GLU A 147 -7.86 -9.40 -7.46
N ILE A 148 -7.87 -8.29 -8.20
CA ILE A 148 -8.95 -7.30 -8.18
C ILE A 148 -10.27 -7.95 -8.63
N GLY A 149 -10.28 -8.74 -9.70
CA GLY A 149 -11.47 -9.43 -10.20
C GLY A 149 -12.09 -10.46 -9.24
N ARG A 150 -11.42 -10.78 -8.15
CA ARG A 150 -11.93 -11.68 -7.08
C ARG A 150 -12.40 -10.93 -5.83
N LEU A 151 -12.26 -9.61 -5.80
CA LEU A 151 -12.66 -8.81 -4.66
C LEU A 151 -14.18 -8.80 -4.50
N THR A 152 -14.62 -8.99 -3.27
CA THR A 152 -16.01 -8.83 -2.84
C THR A 152 -16.02 -8.18 -1.47
N ASP A 153 -17.04 -7.40 -1.16
CA ASP A 153 -17.19 -6.68 0.12
C ASP A 153 -15.98 -5.80 0.48
N HIS A 154 -15.40 -5.18 -0.55
CA HIS A 154 -14.19 -4.39 -0.47
C HIS A 154 -14.47 -2.89 -0.65
N TYR A 155 -13.46 -2.07 -0.42
CA TYR A 155 -13.52 -0.62 -0.60
C TYR A 155 -12.75 -0.19 -1.85
N ILE A 156 -13.31 0.77 -2.60
CA ILE A 156 -12.69 1.39 -3.77
C ILE A 156 -12.22 2.79 -3.38
N LEU A 157 -10.93 3.09 -3.54
CA LEU A 157 -10.35 4.40 -3.26
C LEU A 157 -9.97 5.07 -4.58
N CYS A 158 -10.70 6.09 -5.00
CA CYS A 158 -10.43 6.85 -6.21
C CYS A 158 -9.48 8.02 -5.90
N GLY A 159 -8.23 7.88 -6.35
CA GLY A 159 -7.15 8.84 -6.16
C GLY A 159 -6.15 8.44 -5.06
N ALA A 160 -4.86 8.29 -5.45
CA ALA A 160 -3.73 8.00 -4.56
C ALA A 160 -3.04 9.28 -4.04
N GLY A 161 -3.80 10.35 -3.86
CA GLY A 161 -3.34 11.61 -3.28
C GLY A 161 -3.13 11.52 -1.76
N ARG A 162 -2.89 12.66 -1.11
CA ARG A 162 -2.66 12.73 0.34
C ARG A 162 -3.80 12.10 1.16
N VAL A 163 -5.04 12.42 0.81
CA VAL A 163 -6.24 11.91 1.51
C VAL A 163 -6.44 10.43 1.22
N GLY A 164 -6.43 10.01 -0.05
CA GLY A 164 -6.61 8.61 -0.43
C GLY A 164 -5.55 7.70 0.18
N ARG A 165 -4.29 8.15 0.22
CA ARG A 165 -3.20 7.40 0.89
C ARG A 165 -3.42 7.27 2.40
N SER A 166 -3.88 8.35 3.05
CA SER A 166 -4.17 8.30 4.48
C SER A 166 -5.29 7.31 4.78
N ALA A 167 -6.36 7.34 3.97
CA ALA A 167 -7.46 6.39 4.07
C ALA A 167 -7.00 4.94 3.81
N ALA A 168 -6.17 4.72 2.76
CA ALA A 168 -5.63 3.40 2.47
C ALA A 168 -4.80 2.82 3.62
N ARG A 169 -3.94 3.63 4.25
CA ARG A 169 -3.16 3.20 5.42
C ARG A 169 -4.03 2.81 6.60
N GLU A 170 -5.11 3.53 6.83
CA GLU A 170 -6.03 3.22 7.91
C GLU A 170 -6.82 1.94 7.65
N LEU A 171 -7.28 1.73 6.40
CA LEU A 171 -7.90 0.48 5.98
C LEU A 171 -6.92 -0.71 6.05
N ALA A 172 -5.66 -0.50 5.68
CA ALA A 172 -4.63 -1.54 5.75
C ALA A 172 -4.29 -1.99 7.18
N ARG A 173 -4.53 -1.15 8.19
CA ARG A 173 -4.38 -1.53 9.62
C ARG A 173 -5.49 -2.45 10.10
N ARG A 174 -6.60 -2.50 9.39
CA ARG A 174 -7.76 -3.34 9.68
C ARG A 174 -7.88 -4.43 8.61
N PRO A 175 -8.52 -5.56 8.85
CA PRO A 175 -8.71 -6.62 7.85
C PRO A 175 -9.80 -6.23 6.83
N ALA A 176 -9.66 -5.06 6.21
CA ALA A 176 -10.59 -4.50 5.24
C ALA A 176 -9.95 -4.53 3.84
N PRO A 177 -10.42 -5.38 2.90
CA PRO A 177 -9.89 -5.43 1.55
C PRO A 177 -10.21 -4.13 0.80
N PHE A 178 -9.27 -3.61 0.02
CA PHE A 178 -9.47 -2.42 -0.79
C PHE A 178 -8.65 -2.44 -2.07
N VAL A 179 -9.09 -1.64 -3.06
CA VAL A 179 -8.37 -1.33 -4.30
C VAL A 179 -8.27 0.18 -4.48
N ILE A 180 -7.15 0.65 -4.99
CA ILE A 180 -6.93 2.07 -5.28
C ILE A 180 -6.94 2.26 -6.80
N ILE A 181 -7.70 3.24 -7.28
CA ILE A 181 -7.68 3.68 -8.68
C ILE A 181 -6.87 4.98 -8.75
N GLU A 182 -5.82 5.00 -9.58
CA GLU A 182 -4.98 6.19 -9.82
C GLU A 182 -4.69 6.33 -11.31
N SER A 183 -4.93 7.53 -11.85
CA SER A 183 -4.70 7.80 -13.27
C SER A 183 -3.23 8.02 -13.62
N ASN A 184 -2.41 8.45 -12.66
CA ASN A 184 -1.00 8.71 -12.86
C ASN A 184 -0.15 7.49 -12.49
N GLU A 185 0.41 6.81 -13.51
CA GLU A 185 1.23 5.62 -13.34
C GLU A 185 2.48 5.86 -12.48
N ALA A 186 3.13 7.01 -12.60
CA ALA A 186 4.31 7.35 -11.79
C ALA A 186 3.96 7.52 -10.30
N LYS A 187 2.73 7.95 -9.98
CA LYS A 187 2.24 7.96 -8.61
C LYS A 187 1.92 6.55 -8.13
N ALA A 188 1.27 5.73 -8.96
CA ALA A 188 0.94 4.35 -8.63
C ALA A 188 2.20 3.53 -8.30
N GLN A 189 3.26 3.66 -9.08
CA GLN A 189 4.54 2.96 -8.85
C GLN A 189 5.18 3.28 -7.50
N LYS A 190 4.97 4.50 -6.95
CA LYS A 190 5.49 4.87 -5.61
C LYS A 190 4.86 4.04 -4.48
N PHE A 191 3.71 3.42 -4.72
CA PHE A 191 3.00 2.57 -3.75
C PHE A 191 3.27 1.08 -3.94
N ALA A 192 4.03 0.69 -4.96
CA ALA A 192 4.39 -0.72 -5.19
C ALA A 192 5.08 -1.37 -3.98
N ALA A 193 5.76 -0.56 -3.13
CA ALA A 193 6.39 -1.03 -1.90
C ALA A 193 5.38 -1.37 -0.78
N GLU A 194 4.14 -0.89 -0.87
CA GLU A 194 3.11 -1.07 0.15
C GLU A 194 2.24 -2.33 -0.10
N ASN A 195 2.47 -3.05 -1.21
CA ASN A 195 1.71 -4.26 -1.63
C ASN A 195 0.18 -4.05 -1.72
N TRP A 196 -0.26 -2.83 -2.02
CA TRP A 196 -1.69 -2.54 -2.20
C TRP A 196 -2.15 -2.89 -3.61
N LEU A 197 -3.41 -3.32 -3.73
CA LEU A 197 -4.03 -3.53 -5.03
C LEU A 197 -4.30 -2.18 -5.69
N MET A 198 -3.70 -1.98 -6.87
CA MET A 198 -3.77 -0.73 -7.62
C MET A 198 -4.30 -0.98 -9.02
N LEU A 199 -5.31 -0.20 -9.42
CA LEU A 199 -5.81 -0.15 -10.79
C LEU A 199 -5.37 1.18 -11.41
N ILE A 200 -4.59 1.11 -12.50
CA ILE A 200 -4.18 2.31 -13.23
C ILE A 200 -5.27 2.67 -14.22
N GLY A 201 -5.92 3.82 -14.00
CA GLY A 201 -7.02 4.27 -14.85
C GLY A 201 -7.68 5.54 -14.33
N ASP A 202 -8.55 6.11 -15.15
CA ASP A 202 -9.37 7.26 -14.79
C ASP A 202 -10.67 6.78 -14.14
N ALA A 203 -10.83 7.07 -12.85
CA ALA A 203 -12.00 6.67 -12.08
C ALA A 203 -13.32 7.35 -12.53
N THR A 204 -13.27 8.32 -13.44
CA THR A 204 -14.47 8.89 -14.06
C THR A 204 -15.07 7.96 -15.11
N GLN A 205 -14.27 7.02 -15.63
CA GLN A 205 -14.72 6.06 -16.63
C GLN A 205 -15.46 4.88 -16.00
N GLU A 206 -16.64 4.58 -16.51
CA GLU A 206 -17.47 3.48 -16.03
C GLU A 206 -16.72 2.13 -16.07
N GLN A 207 -15.99 1.86 -17.16
CA GLN A 207 -15.26 0.61 -17.32
C GLN A 207 -14.21 0.40 -16.21
N VAL A 208 -13.50 1.46 -15.80
CA VAL A 208 -12.49 1.39 -14.74
C VAL A 208 -13.13 1.08 -13.38
N LEU A 209 -14.31 1.62 -13.09
CA LEU A 209 -15.07 1.29 -11.89
C LEU A 209 -15.58 -0.16 -11.91
N ARG A 210 -16.02 -0.66 -13.07
CA ARG A 210 -16.39 -2.08 -13.25
C ARG A 210 -15.19 -3.01 -13.08
N ASP A 211 -14.04 -2.66 -13.64
CA ASP A 211 -12.79 -3.41 -13.46
C ASP A 211 -12.37 -3.46 -11.97
N ALA A 212 -12.70 -2.41 -11.20
CA ALA A 212 -12.53 -2.37 -9.74
C ALA A 212 -13.64 -3.12 -8.99
N GLN A 213 -14.53 -3.86 -9.66
CA GLN A 213 -15.63 -4.65 -9.08
C GLN A 213 -16.63 -3.83 -8.26
N ILE A 214 -17.05 -2.67 -8.78
CA ILE A 214 -17.97 -1.75 -8.09
C ILE A 214 -19.31 -2.41 -7.72
N ASP A 215 -19.79 -3.36 -8.51
CA ASP A 215 -21.04 -4.07 -8.27
C ASP A 215 -20.99 -4.93 -6.99
N HIS A 216 -19.80 -5.34 -6.57
CA HIS A 216 -19.52 -6.16 -5.39
C HIS A 216 -18.82 -5.38 -4.26
N ALA A 217 -18.63 -4.09 -4.43
CA ALA A 217 -17.98 -3.25 -3.44
C ALA A 217 -18.91 -2.89 -2.29
N ARG A 218 -18.34 -2.76 -1.09
CA ARG A 218 -19.02 -2.26 0.12
C ARG A 218 -19.10 -0.75 0.16
N GLY A 219 -18.09 -0.06 -0.38
CA GLY A 219 -18.03 1.38 -0.38
C GLY A 219 -17.00 1.96 -1.33
N LEU A 220 -17.17 3.24 -1.66
CA LEU A 220 -16.26 3.99 -2.52
C LEU A 220 -15.90 5.33 -1.88
N VAL A 221 -14.62 5.71 -2.00
CA VAL A 221 -14.13 7.01 -1.60
C VAL A 221 -13.65 7.77 -2.85
N ALA A 222 -14.32 8.87 -3.18
CA ALA A 222 -13.89 9.80 -4.23
C ALA A 222 -12.96 10.87 -3.62
N ALA A 223 -11.65 10.71 -3.78
CA ALA A 223 -10.63 11.56 -3.16
C ALA A 223 -9.54 12.02 -4.16
N THR A 224 -9.97 12.35 -5.37
CA THR A 224 -9.10 12.88 -6.44
C THR A 224 -8.71 14.35 -6.18
N THR A 225 -8.01 14.95 -7.12
CA THR A 225 -7.43 16.28 -6.95
C THR A 225 -8.47 17.39 -7.01
N THR A 226 -9.54 17.24 -7.81
CA THR A 226 -10.55 18.29 -8.05
C THR A 226 -11.95 17.83 -7.63
N ASP A 227 -12.77 18.78 -7.16
CA ASP A 227 -14.14 18.50 -6.74
C ASP A 227 -15.03 18.13 -7.92
N ALA A 228 -14.77 18.68 -9.11
CA ALA A 228 -15.47 18.33 -10.34
C ALA A 228 -15.23 16.85 -10.73
N THR A 229 -14.01 16.35 -10.63
CA THR A 229 -13.70 14.95 -10.86
C THR A 229 -14.38 14.06 -9.82
N ASN A 230 -14.36 14.46 -8.54
CA ASN A 230 -15.04 13.72 -7.47
C ASN A 230 -16.55 13.67 -7.70
N LEU A 231 -17.16 14.77 -8.15
CA LEU A 231 -18.58 14.84 -8.50
C LEU A 231 -18.94 13.84 -9.60
N TYR A 232 -18.14 13.81 -10.67
CA TYR A 232 -18.34 12.87 -11.77
C TYR A 232 -18.21 11.41 -11.33
N ILE A 233 -17.22 11.10 -10.51
CA ILE A 233 -17.04 9.76 -9.93
C ILE A 233 -18.26 9.36 -9.09
N VAL A 234 -18.76 10.26 -8.25
CA VAL A 234 -19.96 10.01 -7.42
C VAL A 234 -21.18 9.70 -8.28
N LEU A 235 -21.44 10.50 -9.32
CA LEU A 235 -22.55 10.29 -10.26
C LEU A 235 -22.45 8.94 -10.96
N THR A 236 -21.26 8.62 -11.50
CA THR A 236 -21.03 7.36 -12.19
C THR A 236 -21.16 6.16 -11.23
N ALA A 237 -20.55 6.25 -10.04
CA ALA A 237 -20.59 5.19 -9.04
C ALA A 237 -22.02 4.92 -8.55
N ARG A 238 -22.80 5.98 -8.29
CA ARG A 238 -24.20 5.86 -7.85
C ARG A 238 -25.08 5.26 -8.94
N SER A 239 -24.84 5.59 -10.22
CA SER A 239 -25.53 5.01 -11.36
C SER A 239 -25.24 3.50 -11.51
N LEU A 240 -23.99 3.08 -11.29
CA LEU A 240 -23.60 1.67 -11.39
C LEU A 240 -24.06 0.85 -10.22
N ASN A 241 -23.95 1.36 -8.99
CA ASN A 241 -24.36 0.66 -7.78
C ASN A 241 -25.17 1.59 -6.87
N PRO A 242 -26.52 1.56 -6.95
CA PRO A 242 -27.41 2.42 -6.15
C PRO A 242 -27.30 2.22 -4.63
N ARG A 243 -26.79 1.07 -4.18
CA ARG A 243 -26.66 0.72 -2.74
C ARG A 243 -25.27 1.00 -2.18
N LEU A 244 -24.32 1.38 -3.02
CA LEU A 244 -22.94 1.61 -2.63
C LEU A 244 -22.84 2.77 -1.63
N ARG A 245 -22.11 2.57 -0.53
CA ARG A 245 -21.79 3.68 0.37
C ARG A 245 -20.68 4.53 -0.25
N ILE A 246 -21.00 5.79 -0.55
CA ILE A 246 -20.07 6.70 -1.24
C ILE A 246 -19.67 7.84 -0.30
N ILE A 247 -18.37 7.99 -0.08
CA ILE A 247 -17.78 9.10 0.65
C ILE A 247 -16.99 9.95 -0.35
N ALA A 248 -17.23 11.25 -0.40
CA ALA A 248 -16.51 12.14 -1.30
C ALA A 248 -15.68 13.17 -0.54
N ARG A 249 -14.54 13.54 -1.11
CA ARG A 249 -13.75 14.67 -0.64
C ARG A 249 -14.23 15.94 -1.32
N ALA A 250 -14.50 16.98 -0.55
CA ALA A 250 -14.66 18.35 -1.02
C ALA A 250 -13.46 19.23 -0.63
N SER A 251 -13.05 20.12 -1.52
CA SER A 251 -12.06 21.16 -1.22
C SER A 251 -12.74 22.46 -0.81
N GLU A 252 -13.91 22.71 -1.38
CA GLU A 252 -14.70 23.93 -1.18
C GLU A 252 -16.07 23.59 -0.55
N GLU A 253 -16.61 24.51 0.24
CA GLU A 253 -17.90 24.36 0.93
C GLU A 253 -19.07 24.17 -0.05
N MET A 254 -19.07 24.91 -1.17
CA MET A 254 -20.10 24.78 -2.22
C MET A 254 -20.10 23.38 -2.87
N ALA A 255 -18.94 22.76 -3.00
CA ALA A 255 -18.79 21.43 -3.57
C ALA A 255 -19.44 20.34 -2.69
N GLU A 256 -19.47 20.52 -1.37
CA GLU A 256 -20.09 19.58 -0.43
C GLU A 256 -21.57 19.35 -0.77
N LYS A 257 -22.31 20.45 -0.96
CA LYS A 257 -23.74 20.38 -1.31
C LYS A 257 -23.96 19.68 -2.66
N HIS A 258 -23.12 19.96 -3.65
CA HIS A 258 -23.22 19.32 -4.97
C HIS A 258 -22.92 17.82 -4.89
N LEU A 259 -21.90 17.43 -4.13
CA LEU A 259 -21.53 16.02 -3.95
C LEU A 259 -22.63 15.21 -3.23
N LEU A 260 -23.26 15.79 -2.20
CA LEU A 260 -24.42 15.19 -1.53
C LEU A 260 -25.61 15.04 -2.49
N THR A 261 -25.90 16.10 -3.26
CA THR A 261 -26.98 16.08 -4.27
C THR A 261 -26.72 15.04 -5.37
N ALA A 262 -25.46 14.81 -5.74
CA ALA A 262 -25.05 13.80 -6.72
C ALA A 262 -25.15 12.36 -6.20
N GLY A 263 -25.42 12.18 -4.90
CA GLY A 263 -25.61 10.85 -4.29
C GLY A 263 -24.46 10.37 -3.42
N ALA A 264 -23.57 11.23 -2.97
CA ALA A 264 -22.64 10.89 -1.89
C ALA A 264 -23.40 10.76 -0.57
N ASP A 265 -23.12 9.71 0.20
CA ASP A 265 -23.72 9.50 1.53
C ASP A 265 -23.07 10.38 2.61
N SER A 266 -21.81 10.77 2.37
CA SER A 266 -21.05 11.67 3.24
C SER A 266 -19.99 12.41 2.45
N VAL A 267 -19.73 13.64 2.88
CA VAL A 267 -18.65 14.46 2.31
C VAL A 267 -17.68 14.85 3.41
N VAL A 268 -16.39 14.74 3.11
CA VAL A 268 -15.31 15.14 4.01
C VAL A 268 -14.57 16.30 3.38
N SER A 269 -14.49 17.41 4.11
CA SER A 269 -13.69 18.58 3.75
C SER A 269 -12.44 18.68 4.62
N PRO A 270 -11.28 18.14 4.17
CA PRO A 270 -10.07 18.07 4.99
C PRO A 270 -9.56 19.43 5.44
N TYR A 271 -9.71 20.46 4.63
CA TYR A 271 -9.24 21.81 4.95
C TYR A 271 -10.11 22.49 6.01
N ALA A 272 -11.45 22.37 5.89
CA ALA A 272 -12.37 22.90 6.90
C ALA A 272 -12.17 22.18 8.23
N PHE A 273 -12.06 20.85 8.22
CA PHE A 273 -11.78 20.04 9.41
C PHE A 273 -10.44 20.43 10.05
N ALA A 274 -9.37 20.55 9.26
CA ALA A 274 -8.07 20.95 9.78
C ALA A 274 -8.09 22.38 10.36
N GLY A 275 -8.74 23.32 9.68
CA GLY A 275 -8.91 24.71 10.17
C GLY A 275 -9.66 24.77 11.49
N GLN A 276 -10.79 24.05 11.59
CA GLN A 276 -11.55 23.95 12.84
C GLN A 276 -10.70 23.32 13.96
N ARG A 277 -9.96 22.27 13.65
CA ARG A 277 -9.08 21.57 14.62
C ARG A 277 -7.99 22.49 15.15
N ILE A 278 -7.35 23.27 14.27
CA ILE A 278 -6.33 24.25 14.66
C ILE A 278 -6.94 25.29 15.59
N ALA A 279 -8.09 25.87 15.25
CA ALA A 279 -8.78 26.84 16.08
C ALA A 279 -9.14 26.26 17.47
N GLN A 280 -9.68 25.04 17.51
CA GLN A 280 -10.01 24.36 18.76
C GLN A 280 -8.76 24.07 19.61
N SER A 281 -7.62 23.76 18.99
CA SER A 281 -6.36 23.54 19.72
C SER A 281 -5.89 24.81 20.47
N PHE A 282 -6.19 25.99 19.96
CA PHE A 282 -5.94 27.25 20.67
C PHE A 282 -7.00 27.57 21.74
N LEU A 283 -8.27 27.38 21.38
CA LEU A 283 -9.38 27.80 22.25
C LEU A 283 -9.65 26.81 23.40
N ARG A 284 -9.44 25.51 23.15
CA ARG A 284 -9.78 24.42 24.07
C ARG A 284 -8.74 23.30 24.06
N PRO A 285 -7.46 23.59 24.41
CA PRO A 285 -6.35 22.62 24.26
C PRO A 285 -6.59 21.30 25.02
N HIS A 286 -7.14 21.38 26.22
CA HIS A 286 -7.38 20.17 27.03
C HIS A 286 -8.50 19.28 26.45
N VAL A 287 -9.52 19.86 25.81
CA VAL A 287 -10.57 19.09 25.13
C VAL A 287 -9.99 18.39 23.92
N VAL A 288 -9.15 19.08 23.14
CA VAL A 288 -8.48 18.50 21.97
C VAL A 288 -7.58 17.34 22.39
N THR A 289 -6.76 17.52 23.43
CA THR A 289 -5.91 16.47 23.97
C THR A 289 -6.72 15.27 24.45
N PHE A 290 -7.83 15.50 25.16
CA PHE A 290 -8.72 14.43 25.62
C PHE A 290 -9.30 13.63 24.45
N LEU A 291 -9.83 14.31 23.42
CA LEU A 291 -10.39 13.65 22.24
C LEU A 291 -9.31 12.88 21.47
N ASP A 292 -8.10 13.44 21.29
CA ASP A 292 -6.99 12.74 20.64
C ASP A 292 -6.60 11.48 21.41
N THR A 293 -6.55 11.56 22.71
CA THR A 293 -6.24 10.42 23.58
C THR A 293 -7.33 9.36 23.51
N ALA A 294 -8.61 9.76 23.53
CA ALA A 294 -9.75 8.85 23.49
C ALA A 294 -9.99 8.21 22.12
N THR A 295 -9.50 8.82 21.03
CA THR A 295 -9.72 8.30 19.65
C THR A 295 -8.47 7.68 19.01
N THR A 296 -7.29 7.89 19.59
CA THR A 296 -6.03 7.38 19.04
C THR A 296 -5.44 6.37 20.03
N HIS A 297 -5.20 5.13 19.60
CA HIS A 297 -4.61 4.05 20.41
C HIS A 297 -3.16 4.30 20.88
N LEU A 298 -2.78 5.56 21.14
CA LEU A 298 -1.45 5.97 21.58
C LEU A 298 -1.41 6.06 23.12
N GLY A 299 -1.41 4.89 23.77
CA GLY A 299 -0.85 4.77 25.10
C GLY A 299 -1.73 5.13 26.30
N MET A 300 -3.04 5.30 26.13
CA MET A 300 -4.00 5.21 27.23
C MET A 300 -5.01 4.10 26.97
N ASP A 301 -5.38 3.36 28.03
CA ASP A 301 -6.27 2.20 27.98
C ASP A 301 -7.76 2.59 27.82
N LEU A 302 -8.07 3.68 27.08
CA LEU A 302 -9.44 4.14 26.84
C LEU A 302 -9.76 4.21 25.35
N GLU A 303 -10.89 3.63 24.98
CA GLU A 303 -11.43 3.60 23.61
C GLU A 303 -12.90 4.04 23.64
N ILE A 304 -13.36 4.67 22.53
CA ILE A 304 -14.78 4.90 22.28
C ILE A 304 -15.23 3.85 21.26
N GLY A 305 -16.16 3.00 21.68
CA GLY A 305 -16.72 1.93 20.86
C GLY A 305 -18.21 2.14 20.57
N GLU A 306 -18.70 1.44 19.53
CA GLU A 306 -20.10 1.37 19.14
C GLU A 306 -20.58 -0.07 19.40
N VAL A 307 -21.49 -0.25 20.35
CA VAL A 307 -22.00 -1.55 20.80
C VAL A 307 -23.45 -1.73 20.35
N PRO A 308 -23.74 -2.57 19.33
CA PRO A 308 -25.10 -2.85 18.90
C PRO A 308 -25.82 -3.74 19.91
N ILE A 309 -27.08 -3.43 20.19
CA ILE A 309 -27.95 -4.20 21.11
C ILE A 309 -28.79 -5.18 20.33
N ALA A 310 -28.46 -6.47 20.41
CA ALA A 310 -29.22 -7.53 19.81
C ALA A 310 -30.60 -7.73 20.55
N ALA A 311 -31.59 -8.29 19.84
CA ALA A 311 -32.87 -8.57 20.43
C ALA A 311 -32.80 -9.55 21.64
N ALA A 312 -31.83 -10.46 21.64
CA ALA A 312 -31.57 -11.39 22.73
C ALA A 312 -30.57 -10.84 23.78
N SER A 313 -30.18 -9.56 23.70
CA SER A 313 -29.23 -8.94 24.62
C SER A 313 -29.76 -8.94 26.07
N ALA A 314 -28.85 -9.21 27.00
CA ALA A 314 -29.14 -9.08 28.44
C ALA A 314 -29.48 -7.64 28.88
N PHE A 315 -29.20 -6.65 28.01
CA PHE A 315 -29.44 -5.21 28.26
C PHE A 315 -30.77 -4.71 27.64
N ALA A 316 -31.30 -5.41 26.64
CA ALA A 316 -32.54 -5.01 25.98
C ALA A 316 -33.71 -4.93 26.99
N GLY A 317 -34.45 -3.80 27.00
CA GLY A 317 -35.55 -3.52 27.90
C GLY A 317 -35.14 -2.97 29.27
N LYS A 318 -33.86 -2.99 29.64
CA LYS A 318 -33.37 -2.41 30.89
C LYS A 318 -33.15 -0.90 30.76
N THR A 319 -33.22 -0.20 31.89
CA THR A 319 -32.77 1.20 31.95
C THR A 319 -31.23 1.27 32.07
N ILE A 320 -30.63 2.44 31.80
CA ILE A 320 -29.19 2.65 32.00
C ILE A 320 -28.79 2.28 33.43
N GLU A 321 -29.59 2.67 34.45
CA GLU A 321 -29.36 2.35 35.85
C GLU A 321 -29.42 0.84 36.13
N THR A 322 -30.50 0.19 35.70
CA THR A 322 -30.70 -1.25 35.93
C THR A 322 -29.80 -2.15 35.10
N SER A 323 -29.22 -1.64 34.04
CA SER A 323 -28.19 -2.34 33.24
C SER A 323 -26.88 -2.53 33.99
N ARG A 324 -26.58 -1.64 34.95
CA ARG A 324 -25.35 -1.62 35.78
C ARG A 324 -24.04 -1.63 34.97
N ILE A 325 -24.08 -1.24 33.67
CA ILE A 325 -22.91 -1.28 32.76
C ILE A 325 -21.74 -0.51 33.38
N ARG A 326 -21.99 0.67 33.96
CA ARG A 326 -20.94 1.50 34.57
C ARG A 326 -20.35 0.84 35.82
N GLN A 327 -21.18 0.28 36.67
CA GLN A 327 -20.76 -0.28 37.96
C GLN A 327 -20.03 -1.61 37.79
N ASP A 328 -20.55 -2.48 36.93
CA ASP A 328 -20.07 -3.86 36.81
C ASP A 328 -18.94 -4.00 35.78
N ARG A 329 -18.84 -3.05 34.83
CA ARG A 329 -17.88 -3.13 33.72
C ARG A 329 -16.95 -1.91 33.57
N GLY A 330 -17.15 -0.85 34.34
CA GLY A 330 -16.35 0.38 34.25
C GLY A 330 -16.56 1.20 32.97
N VAL A 331 -17.57 0.85 32.13
CA VAL A 331 -17.84 1.49 30.85
C VAL A 331 -18.84 2.63 31.03
N ILE A 332 -18.57 3.78 30.42
CA ILE A 332 -19.43 4.96 30.43
C ILE A 332 -20.23 5.00 29.11
N ILE A 333 -21.58 5.07 29.21
CA ILE A 333 -22.43 5.27 28.03
C ILE A 333 -22.49 6.77 27.73
N LEU A 334 -21.98 7.17 26.59
CA LEU A 334 -21.94 8.56 26.12
C LEU A 334 -23.21 8.95 25.39
N ALA A 335 -23.75 8.02 24.59
CA ALA A 335 -24.98 8.24 23.83
C ALA A 335 -25.68 6.91 23.50
N ILE A 336 -27.00 7.00 23.21
CA ILE A 336 -27.81 5.95 22.61
C ILE A 336 -28.23 6.44 21.22
N LYS A 337 -27.85 5.70 20.17
CA LYS A 337 -28.31 5.94 18.81
C LYS A 337 -29.47 5.00 18.50
N ARG A 338 -30.61 5.57 18.16
CA ARG A 338 -31.82 4.88 17.76
C ARG A 338 -32.36 5.47 16.46
N ASP A 339 -32.54 4.65 15.42
CA ASP A 339 -32.97 5.09 14.10
C ASP A 339 -32.10 6.25 13.55
N ALA A 340 -32.73 7.38 13.21
CA ALA A 340 -32.02 8.59 12.73
C ALA A 340 -31.58 9.54 13.87
N GLY A 341 -31.93 9.24 15.15
CA GLY A 341 -31.66 10.11 16.30
C GLY A 341 -30.49 9.62 17.16
N MET A 342 -29.81 10.56 17.81
CA MET A 342 -28.78 10.28 18.82
C MET A 342 -29.12 11.03 20.11
N ARG A 343 -29.28 10.28 21.21
CA ARG A 343 -29.52 10.83 22.54
C ARG A 343 -28.22 10.86 23.32
N PHE A 344 -27.65 12.03 23.48
CA PHE A 344 -26.43 12.24 24.27
C PHE A 344 -26.73 12.25 25.75
N ASN A 345 -25.77 11.75 26.55
CA ASN A 345 -25.84 11.71 28.01
C ASN A 345 -27.18 11.15 28.50
N PRO A 346 -27.47 9.87 28.20
CA PRO A 346 -28.75 9.29 28.56
C PRO A 346 -28.94 9.32 30.08
N ALA A 347 -30.19 9.60 30.50
CA ALA A 347 -30.55 9.65 31.89
C ALA A 347 -30.60 8.21 32.50
N PRO A 348 -30.48 8.04 33.83
CA PRO A 348 -30.49 6.74 34.45
C PRO A 348 -31.74 5.89 34.15
N ASP A 349 -32.89 6.54 33.94
CA ASP A 349 -34.21 5.95 33.60
C ASP A 349 -34.40 5.69 32.09
N ASP A 350 -33.46 6.15 31.24
CA ASP A 350 -33.56 5.86 29.82
C ASP A 350 -33.39 4.37 29.52
N ARG A 351 -34.29 3.86 28.67
CA ARG A 351 -34.32 2.44 28.30
C ARG A 351 -33.44 2.15 27.11
N ILE A 352 -32.72 1.06 27.20
CA ILE A 352 -31.95 0.44 26.11
C ILE A 352 -32.91 -0.51 25.39
N GLU A 353 -33.12 -0.34 24.11
CA GLU A 353 -33.99 -1.17 23.29
C GLU A 353 -33.19 -2.03 22.31
N ALA A 354 -33.81 -3.13 21.86
CA ALA A 354 -33.24 -3.95 20.80
C ALA A 354 -33.12 -3.13 19.52
N GLY A 355 -31.94 -3.19 18.86
CA GLY A 355 -31.61 -2.41 17.68
C GLY A 355 -30.93 -1.07 17.98
N ASP A 356 -30.86 -0.67 19.27
CA ASP A 356 -30.06 0.52 19.65
C ASP A 356 -28.57 0.24 19.47
N PHE A 357 -27.80 1.33 19.25
CA PHE A 357 -26.35 1.33 19.34
C PHE A 357 -25.93 2.19 20.54
N LEU A 358 -25.19 1.59 21.47
CA LEU A 358 -24.62 2.33 22.58
C LEU A 358 -23.25 2.88 22.15
N ILE A 359 -23.08 4.19 22.22
CA ILE A 359 -21.77 4.81 22.10
C ILE A 359 -21.16 4.81 23.49
N ALA A 360 -20.14 3.99 23.70
CA ALA A 360 -19.58 3.66 24.98
C ALA A 360 -18.09 3.99 25.07
N MET A 361 -17.61 4.44 26.22
CA MET A 361 -16.21 4.72 26.50
C MET A 361 -15.70 3.85 27.64
N GLY A 362 -14.59 3.16 27.43
CA GLY A 362 -13.97 2.28 28.42
C GLY A 362 -12.65 1.71 27.91
N GLU A 363 -12.03 0.86 28.71
CA GLU A 363 -10.85 0.09 28.25
C GLU A 363 -11.23 -0.87 27.12
N PRO A 364 -10.32 -1.16 26.16
CA PRO A 364 -10.60 -2.05 25.02
C PRO A 364 -11.11 -3.42 25.44
N GLN A 365 -10.66 -3.94 26.57
CA GLN A 365 -11.12 -5.22 27.10
C GLN A 365 -12.55 -5.13 27.65
N GLN A 366 -12.86 -4.06 28.36
CA GLN A 366 -14.21 -3.81 28.91
C GLN A 366 -15.25 -3.62 27.82
N LEU A 367 -14.90 -2.91 26.74
CA LEU A 367 -15.76 -2.72 25.57
C LEU A 367 -16.04 -4.06 24.86
N ARG A 368 -15.01 -4.89 24.64
CA ARG A 368 -15.20 -6.25 24.07
C ARG A 368 -16.11 -7.14 24.93
N GLU A 369 -15.96 -7.09 26.26
CA GLU A 369 -16.85 -7.82 27.18
C GLU A 369 -18.30 -7.30 27.12
N LEU A 370 -18.45 -5.99 26.94
CA LEU A 370 -19.77 -5.38 26.75
C LEU A 370 -20.41 -5.83 25.44
N GLU A 371 -19.66 -5.83 24.34
CA GLU A 371 -20.10 -6.32 23.02
C GLU A 371 -20.54 -7.78 23.07
N LEU A 372 -19.75 -8.65 23.67
CA LEU A 372 -20.07 -10.07 23.82
C LEU A 372 -21.38 -10.27 24.61
N THR A 373 -21.60 -9.47 25.65
CA THR A 373 -22.82 -9.56 26.48
C THR A 373 -24.03 -8.92 25.79
N ALA A 374 -23.81 -7.94 24.93
CA ALA A 374 -24.84 -7.33 24.11
C ALA A 374 -25.36 -8.28 23.01
N GLY A 375 -24.70 -9.43 22.81
CA GLY A 375 -25.11 -10.44 21.83
C GLY A 375 -24.64 -10.13 20.42
N SER A 376 -23.66 -9.26 20.26
CA SER A 376 -23.05 -8.94 18.97
C SER A 376 -21.98 -9.98 18.66
N GLN A 377 -22.35 -11.10 18.02
CA GLN A 377 -21.40 -11.90 17.27
C GLN A 377 -21.11 -11.14 15.96
N VAL A 378 -19.94 -10.57 15.83
CA VAL A 378 -19.40 -10.02 14.57
C VAL A 378 -18.99 -11.15 13.65
#